data_54e6e8d0e65d36a8f9d69f448d4d58b2
#
_entry.id   54e6e8d0e65d36a8f9d69f448d4d58b2
#
_cell.length_a   1.000
_cell.length_b   1.000
_cell.length_c   1.000
_cell.angle_alpha   90.00
_cell.angle_beta   90.00
_cell.angle_gamma   90.00
#
_symmetry.space_group_name_H-M   'P 1'
#
loop_
_entity.id
_entity.type
_entity.pdbx_description
1 polymer ?
#
loop_
_entity_poly.entity_id
_entity_poly.type
_entity_poly.pdbx_seq_one_letter_code
_entity_poly.pdbx_strand_id
1 'polypeptide(L)'
;MVESEREILESPKVINRIIGKIEGKTKGATVVFFAGIHGNEKAGVTALQYAFKQIKTKYVKGNIYGLLGNIKALNLHQRYIDEDLNRLWIPSKVEAILNKDKHNNEEQEAVELFNVLQAILKKNKGPFYFIDFHTTSSISLPFITINDALINRKFSRLFPVPVVLGIEEFLEGPLLSYINQLGYVSLGFEAGQHDLRTSITNCIAFTYLTLIFTGVVEKERISGFEKHVDILKNEAEHIKDVFEVIYQYKIQPKENFKMINGFKSFQYIMKGMPIATSNNIIITSRHNAKIFMPLYQTKGDDGFFIIKTIKPFYLRLSEILRGIRFDELLVFLPGVSWINNTKGALIVNLKTAKFLAKPFFHLLGYRSKQEDTTHLRLFSREKEAKTKMYKEEGWCN
;
A
#
# COMPACT_ATOMS: atom_id res chain seq x y z
N MET A 1 -4.79 -33.62 -7.98
CA MET A 1 -4.32 -32.63 -7.00
C MET A 1 -2.92 -33.04 -6.59
N VAL A 2 -1.93 -32.27 -6.99
CA VAL A 2 -0.53 -32.58 -6.77
C VAL A 2 -0.23 -32.41 -5.27
N GLU A 3 0.56 -33.31 -4.70
CA GLU A 3 0.95 -33.33 -3.26
C GLU A 3 1.49 -31.97 -2.76
N SER A 4 2.14 -31.19 -3.65
CA SER A 4 2.57 -29.80 -3.40
C SER A 4 1.44 -28.82 -3.08
N GLU A 5 0.20 -29.12 -3.46
CA GLU A 5 -0.97 -28.26 -3.21
C GLU A 5 -1.60 -28.49 -1.84
N ARG A 6 -1.39 -29.66 -1.22
CA ARG A 6 -1.82 -29.94 0.17
C ARG A 6 -0.90 -29.27 1.21
N GLU A 7 0.41 -29.20 0.94
CA GLU A 7 1.39 -28.55 1.82
C GLU A 7 1.16 -27.03 2.02
N ILE A 8 0.44 -26.39 1.09
CA ILE A 8 0.14 -24.94 1.17
C ILE A 8 -0.95 -24.62 2.23
N LEU A 9 -1.71 -25.61 2.70
CA LEU A 9 -2.92 -25.38 3.51
C LEU A 9 -2.74 -25.51 5.03
N GLU A 10 -1.64 -26.07 5.50
CA GLU A 10 -1.35 -26.10 6.94
C GLU A 10 -0.72 -24.77 7.37
N SER A 11 -1.48 -23.98 8.12
CA SER A 11 -0.97 -22.74 8.73
C SER A 11 -0.06 -23.11 9.91
N PRO A 12 1.28 -23.09 9.76
CA PRO A 12 2.16 -23.38 10.87
C PRO A 12 2.01 -22.30 11.96
N LYS A 13 2.17 -22.67 13.22
CA LYS A 13 2.31 -21.70 14.31
C LYS A 13 3.45 -20.73 13.97
N VAL A 14 3.10 -19.47 13.84
CA VAL A 14 4.06 -18.42 13.51
C VAL A 14 4.73 -17.98 14.81
N ILE A 15 6.04 -18.17 14.91
CA ILE A 15 6.80 -17.88 16.12
C ILE A 15 7.84 -16.78 15.88
N ASN A 16 8.35 -16.64 14.65
CA ASN A 16 9.47 -15.75 14.34
C ASN A 16 9.04 -14.56 13.48
N ARG A 17 9.55 -13.38 13.80
CA ARG A 17 9.38 -12.14 13.02
C ARG A 17 9.82 -12.30 11.55
N ILE A 18 10.83 -13.09 11.29
CA ILE A 18 11.38 -13.32 9.96
C ILE A 18 10.83 -14.62 9.41
N ILE A 19 9.97 -14.54 8.36
CA ILE A 19 9.46 -15.69 7.60
C ILE A 19 10.60 -16.37 6.84
N GLY A 20 11.46 -15.56 6.23
CA GLY A 20 12.59 -16.02 5.45
C GLY A 20 13.56 -14.89 5.15
N LYS A 21 14.82 -15.28 4.93
CA LYS A 21 15.90 -14.37 4.60
C LYS A 21 16.83 -15.06 3.62
N ILE A 22 17.09 -14.43 2.47
CA ILE A 22 18.05 -14.89 1.48
C ILE A 22 19.00 -13.75 1.18
N GLU A 23 20.28 -13.98 1.39
CA GLU A 23 21.36 -13.05 1.06
C GLU A 23 22.16 -13.62 -0.11
N GLY A 24 22.07 -12.95 -1.26
CA GLY A 24 22.79 -13.34 -2.48
C GLY A 24 24.29 -13.01 -2.36
N LYS A 25 25.10 -13.73 -3.14
CA LYS A 25 26.56 -13.51 -3.17
C LYS A 25 26.96 -12.27 -3.97
N THR A 26 26.12 -11.79 -4.86
CA THR A 26 26.37 -10.63 -5.71
C THR A 26 25.56 -9.42 -5.25
N LYS A 27 26.08 -8.23 -5.50
CA LYS A 27 25.35 -6.97 -5.23
C LYS A 27 24.07 -6.90 -6.07
N GLY A 28 23.03 -6.35 -5.51
CA GLY A 28 21.72 -6.17 -6.14
C GLY A 28 20.77 -5.44 -5.20
N ALA A 29 19.51 -5.36 -5.61
CA ALA A 29 18.45 -4.74 -4.84
C ALA A 29 18.16 -5.51 -3.53
N THR A 30 17.53 -4.82 -2.59
CA THR A 30 17.00 -5.42 -1.36
C THR A 30 15.48 -5.34 -1.39
N VAL A 31 14.82 -6.50 -1.44
CA VAL A 31 13.37 -6.61 -1.43
C VAL A 31 12.91 -7.06 -0.05
N VAL A 32 11.99 -6.32 0.54
CA VAL A 32 11.39 -6.61 1.85
C VAL A 32 9.89 -6.79 1.66
N PHE A 33 9.42 -7.99 1.96
CA PHE A 33 8.00 -8.30 1.99
C PHE A 33 7.50 -8.27 3.42
N PHE A 34 6.36 -7.61 3.64
CA PHE A 34 5.59 -7.69 4.87
C PHE A 34 4.36 -8.54 4.62
N ALA A 35 3.95 -9.32 5.60
CA ALA A 35 2.70 -10.08 5.58
C ALA A 35 2.13 -10.20 7.00
N GLY A 36 0.81 -10.26 7.10
CA GLY A 36 0.15 -10.39 8.39
C GLY A 36 0.29 -9.16 9.30
N ILE A 37 0.29 -7.96 8.72
CA ILE A 37 0.10 -6.71 9.48
C ILE A 37 -1.24 -6.76 10.20
N HIS A 38 -2.26 -7.36 9.57
CA HIS A 38 -3.50 -7.76 10.20
C HIS A 38 -3.52 -9.28 10.40
N GLY A 39 -3.85 -9.74 11.60
CA GLY A 39 -3.74 -11.16 11.96
C GLY A 39 -4.78 -12.08 11.32
N ASN A 40 -5.83 -11.55 10.72
CA ASN A 40 -6.80 -12.31 9.93
C ASN A 40 -6.42 -12.41 8.43
N GLU A 41 -5.29 -11.85 8.00
CA GLU A 41 -4.85 -11.78 6.61
C GLU A 41 -3.65 -12.71 6.35
N LYS A 42 -3.91 -14.02 6.24
CA LYS A 42 -2.86 -15.05 6.20
C LYS A 42 -2.29 -15.33 4.82
N ALA A 43 -2.95 -14.90 3.74
CA ALA A 43 -2.58 -15.27 2.37
C ALA A 43 -1.12 -14.92 2.04
N GLY A 44 -0.67 -13.70 2.39
CA GLY A 44 0.71 -13.26 2.20
C GLY A 44 1.72 -14.07 3.01
N VAL A 45 1.37 -14.45 4.25
CA VAL A 45 2.24 -15.29 5.10
C VAL A 45 2.48 -16.65 4.46
N THR A 46 1.40 -17.33 4.06
CA THR A 46 1.46 -18.63 3.40
C THR A 46 2.23 -18.55 2.09
N ALA A 47 1.98 -17.52 1.28
CA ALA A 47 2.67 -17.31 0.02
C ALA A 47 4.18 -17.12 0.19
N LEU A 48 4.60 -16.31 1.16
CA LEU A 48 6.02 -16.09 1.44
C LEU A 48 6.69 -17.35 1.97
N GLN A 49 6.05 -18.08 2.90
CA GLN A 49 6.59 -19.37 3.38
C GLN A 49 6.83 -20.35 2.24
N TYR A 50 5.89 -20.44 1.28
CA TYR A 50 6.06 -21.24 0.08
C TYR A 50 7.19 -20.72 -0.80
N ALA A 51 7.21 -19.42 -1.13
CA ALA A 51 8.20 -18.84 -2.02
C ALA A 51 9.64 -19.00 -1.50
N PHE A 52 9.87 -18.75 -0.20
CA PHE A 52 11.20 -18.89 0.41
C PHE A 52 11.74 -20.34 0.37
N LYS A 53 10.88 -21.36 0.40
CA LYS A 53 11.28 -22.77 0.22
C LYS A 53 11.74 -23.06 -1.20
N GLN A 54 11.19 -22.35 -2.21
CA GLN A 54 11.45 -22.60 -3.63
C GLN A 54 12.62 -21.79 -4.20
N ILE A 55 12.92 -20.61 -3.64
CA ILE A 55 13.95 -19.70 -4.14
C ILE A 55 15.34 -20.26 -3.80
N LYS A 56 16.15 -20.53 -4.84
CA LYS A 56 17.51 -21.01 -4.67
C LYS A 56 18.46 -19.84 -4.48
N THR A 57 19.13 -19.76 -3.33
CA THR A 57 20.06 -18.67 -2.95
C THR A 57 21.11 -18.37 -4.03
N LYS A 58 21.60 -19.39 -4.75
CA LYS A 58 22.61 -19.22 -5.82
C LYS A 58 22.16 -18.37 -7.00
N TYR A 59 20.85 -18.13 -7.16
CA TYR A 59 20.27 -17.33 -8.24
C TYR A 59 19.87 -15.92 -7.79
N VAL A 60 20.07 -15.60 -6.49
CA VAL A 60 19.68 -14.32 -5.93
C VAL A 60 20.82 -13.32 -6.04
N LYS A 61 20.51 -12.14 -6.62
CA LYS A 61 21.35 -10.95 -6.63
C LYS A 61 20.78 -9.97 -5.59
N GLY A 62 21.62 -9.50 -4.66
CA GLY A 62 21.11 -8.67 -3.55
C GLY A 62 20.44 -9.50 -2.45
N ASN A 63 19.35 -9.01 -1.88
CA ASN A 63 18.77 -9.60 -0.67
C ASN A 63 17.24 -9.67 -0.73
N ILE A 64 16.67 -10.70 -0.10
CA ILE A 64 15.23 -10.90 0.04
C ILE A 64 14.92 -11.14 1.52
N TYR A 65 13.97 -10.38 2.06
CA TYR A 65 13.46 -10.53 3.43
C TYR A 65 11.95 -10.71 3.39
N GLY A 66 11.43 -11.66 4.15
CA GLY A 66 10.01 -11.81 4.46
C GLY A 66 9.78 -11.56 5.94
N LEU A 67 8.95 -10.59 6.29
CA LEU A 67 8.70 -10.15 7.66
C LEU A 67 7.23 -10.34 8.01
N LEU A 68 6.99 -10.79 9.25
CA LEU A 68 5.65 -10.83 9.83
C LEU A 68 5.32 -9.51 10.50
N GLY A 69 4.08 -9.09 10.35
CA GLY A 69 3.55 -7.91 11.00
C GLY A 69 3.13 -8.19 12.45
N ASN A 70 1.86 -8.52 12.69
CA ASN A 70 1.28 -8.73 14.00
C ASN A 70 1.23 -10.22 14.35
N ILE A 71 2.29 -10.75 14.96
CA ILE A 71 2.42 -12.18 15.27
C ILE A 71 1.35 -12.63 16.26
N LYS A 72 1.08 -11.83 17.31
CA LYS A 72 0.09 -12.17 18.32
C LYS A 72 -1.32 -12.25 17.74
N ALA A 73 -1.71 -11.24 16.93
CA ALA A 73 -3.02 -11.23 16.27
C ALA A 73 -3.17 -12.34 15.24
N LEU A 74 -2.08 -12.68 14.49
CA LEU A 74 -2.05 -13.82 13.57
C LEU A 74 -2.35 -15.15 14.26
N ASN A 75 -1.75 -15.40 15.43
CA ASN A 75 -1.98 -16.61 16.20
C ASN A 75 -3.40 -16.69 16.77
N LEU A 76 -4.06 -15.54 17.00
CA LEU A 76 -5.44 -15.44 17.46
C LEU A 76 -6.45 -15.34 16.31
N HIS A 77 -6.01 -15.27 15.07
CA HIS A 77 -6.87 -15.08 13.90
C HIS A 77 -7.75 -13.82 13.98
N GLN A 78 -7.23 -12.75 14.58
CA GLN A 78 -7.91 -11.47 14.73
C GLN A 78 -7.20 -10.40 13.92
N ARG A 79 -7.93 -9.39 13.46
CA ARG A 79 -7.35 -8.27 12.73
C ARG A 79 -6.25 -7.59 13.57
N TYR A 80 -6.56 -7.26 14.82
CA TYR A 80 -5.64 -6.73 15.85
C TYR A 80 -6.20 -7.08 17.23
N ILE A 81 -5.39 -6.89 18.28
CA ILE A 81 -5.77 -7.15 19.68
C ILE A 81 -6.27 -5.86 20.33
N ASP A 82 -5.41 -4.88 20.52
CA ASP A 82 -5.68 -3.62 21.21
C ASP A 82 -6.01 -2.49 20.21
N GLU A 83 -5.16 -2.28 19.19
CA GLU A 83 -5.32 -1.26 18.17
C GLU A 83 -4.74 -1.69 16.81
N ASP A 84 -5.11 -1.02 15.72
CA ASP A 84 -4.64 -1.38 14.38
C ASP A 84 -3.15 -1.05 14.22
N LEU A 85 -2.29 -2.09 14.11
CA LEU A 85 -0.85 -1.96 13.87
C LEU A 85 -0.56 -1.07 12.65
N ASN A 86 -1.43 -1.12 11.62
CA ASN A 86 -1.31 -0.31 10.42
C ASN A 86 -1.80 1.14 10.58
N ARG A 87 -1.92 1.63 11.82
CA ARG A 87 -2.22 3.02 12.22
C ARG A 87 -1.17 3.62 13.17
N LEU A 88 -0.08 2.89 13.44
CA LEU A 88 0.96 3.31 14.38
C LEU A 88 2.14 4.03 13.72
N TRP A 89 2.27 4.00 12.41
CA TRP A 89 3.48 4.39 11.66
C TRP A 89 3.55 5.89 11.31
N ILE A 90 2.98 6.75 12.15
CA ILE A 90 3.21 8.20 12.10
C ILE A 90 4.56 8.48 12.80
N PRO A 91 5.51 9.24 12.21
CA PRO A 91 6.84 9.42 12.79
C PRO A 91 6.85 9.83 14.27
N SER A 92 6.02 10.80 14.66
CA SER A 92 5.89 11.23 16.06
C SER A 92 5.29 10.15 16.97
N LYS A 93 4.36 9.33 16.46
CA LYS A 93 3.77 8.21 17.21
C LYS A 93 4.80 7.08 17.37
N VAL A 94 5.57 6.77 16.32
CA VAL A 94 6.66 5.80 16.38
C VAL A 94 7.70 6.22 17.41
N GLU A 95 8.13 7.49 17.38
CA GLU A 95 9.08 8.03 18.37
C GLU A 95 8.52 7.93 19.80
N ALA A 96 7.27 8.30 20.01
CA ALA A 96 6.60 8.18 21.31
C ALA A 96 6.54 6.74 21.80
N ILE A 97 6.22 5.78 20.90
CA ILE A 97 6.20 4.35 21.24
C ILE A 97 7.59 3.87 21.63
N LEU A 98 8.64 4.20 20.86
CA LEU A 98 10.02 3.77 21.14
C LEU A 98 10.55 4.27 22.49
N ASN A 99 10.05 5.40 22.99
CA ASN A 99 10.44 6.02 24.26
C ASN A 99 9.53 5.60 25.45
N LYS A 100 8.59 4.69 25.25
CA LYS A 100 7.61 4.27 26.25
C LYS A 100 8.14 3.10 27.08
N ASP A 101 7.94 3.10 28.39
CA ASP A 101 8.38 2.02 29.27
C ASP A 101 7.54 0.75 29.14
N LYS A 102 6.24 0.90 28.84
CA LYS A 102 5.29 -0.21 28.68
C LYS A 102 4.52 -0.07 27.40
N HIS A 103 4.40 -1.16 26.66
CA HIS A 103 3.71 -1.24 25.37
C HIS A 103 2.46 -2.10 25.47
N ASN A 104 1.42 -1.74 24.73
CA ASN A 104 0.33 -2.65 24.40
C ASN A 104 0.81 -3.71 23.38
N ASN A 105 -0.10 -4.61 22.94
CA ASN A 105 0.29 -5.69 22.04
C ASN A 105 0.84 -5.16 20.69
N GLU A 106 0.14 -4.25 20.04
CA GLU A 106 0.54 -3.72 18.73
C GLU A 106 1.72 -2.76 18.82
N GLU A 107 1.86 -2.01 19.90
CA GLU A 107 3.05 -1.18 20.13
C GLU A 107 4.31 -2.06 20.26
N GLN A 108 4.23 -3.21 20.95
CA GLN A 108 5.34 -4.16 21.03
C GLN A 108 5.70 -4.72 19.66
N GLU A 109 4.70 -5.11 18.86
CA GLU A 109 4.89 -5.58 17.48
C GLU A 109 5.54 -4.49 16.61
N ALA A 110 5.11 -3.23 16.77
CA ALA A 110 5.68 -2.08 16.06
C ALA A 110 7.15 -1.84 16.41
N VAL A 111 7.54 -1.91 17.70
CA VAL A 111 8.93 -1.77 18.15
C VAL A 111 9.81 -2.86 17.53
N GLU A 112 9.37 -4.12 17.59
CA GLU A 112 10.14 -5.22 17.02
C GLU A 112 10.30 -5.09 15.50
N LEU A 113 9.21 -4.77 14.79
CA LEU A 113 9.23 -4.61 13.34
C LEU A 113 10.10 -3.41 12.92
N PHE A 114 10.02 -2.29 13.67
CA PHE A 114 10.87 -1.13 13.48
C PHE A 114 12.35 -1.47 13.61
N ASN A 115 12.73 -2.19 14.66
CA ASN A 115 14.12 -2.56 14.90
C ASN A 115 14.68 -3.46 13.79
N VAL A 116 13.89 -4.43 13.33
CA VAL A 116 14.28 -5.29 12.19
C VAL A 116 14.39 -4.47 10.91
N LEU A 117 13.46 -3.56 10.63
CA LEU A 117 13.52 -2.67 9.48
C LEU A 117 14.77 -1.80 9.49
N GLN A 118 15.10 -1.16 10.64
CA GLN A 118 16.29 -0.35 10.78
C GLN A 118 17.58 -1.17 10.58
N ALA A 119 17.62 -2.39 11.12
CA ALA A 119 18.76 -3.30 10.93
C ALA A 119 18.95 -3.67 9.44
N ILE A 120 17.86 -3.93 8.69
CA ILE A 120 17.91 -4.19 7.24
C ILE A 120 18.44 -2.97 6.49
N LEU A 121 17.91 -1.77 6.78
CA LEU A 121 18.34 -0.52 6.13
C LEU A 121 19.79 -0.18 6.41
N LYS A 122 20.27 -0.42 7.63
CA LYS A 122 21.67 -0.19 8.03
C LYS A 122 22.64 -1.18 7.39
N LYS A 123 22.22 -2.46 7.28
CA LYS A 123 23.08 -3.54 6.76
C LYS A 123 23.26 -3.47 5.25
N ASN A 124 22.20 -3.10 4.52
CA ASN A 124 22.14 -3.21 3.07
C ASN A 124 22.28 -1.86 2.38
N LYS A 125 22.70 -1.90 1.12
CA LYS A 125 22.72 -0.74 0.22
C LYS A 125 21.58 -0.94 -0.81
N GLY A 126 20.80 0.12 -1.09
CA GLY A 126 19.71 0.02 -2.05
C GLY A 126 20.15 -0.37 -3.48
N PRO A 127 19.20 -0.42 -4.43
CA PRO A 127 17.80 0.01 -4.27
C PRO A 127 16.98 -0.88 -3.32
N PHE A 128 16.06 -0.25 -2.59
CA PHE A 128 15.17 -0.95 -1.67
C PHE A 128 13.74 -0.96 -2.23
N TYR A 129 13.08 -2.11 -2.13
CA TYR A 129 11.67 -2.29 -2.50
C TYR A 129 10.92 -2.90 -1.33
N PHE A 130 9.78 -2.32 -1.00
CA PHE A 130 8.93 -2.77 0.09
C PHE A 130 7.57 -3.15 -0.45
N ILE A 131 7.12 -4.35 -0.11
CA ILE A 131 5.83 -4.90 -0.52
C ILE A 131 5.07 -5.30 0.74
N ASP A 132 3.85 -4.81 0.91
CA ASP A 132 2.98 -5.17 2.02
C ASP A 132 1.79 -5.95 1.50
N PHE A 133 1.66 -7.20 1.92
CA PHE A 133 0.59 -8.11 1.53
C PHE A 133 -0.62 -7.97 2.42
N HIS A 134 -1.74 -7.66 1.80
CA HIS A 134 -3.06 -7.56 2.42
C HIS A 134 -4.11 -8.39 1.69
N THR A 135 -5.26 -8.51 2.31
CA THR A 135 -6.49 -9.05 1.72
C THR A 135 -7.69 -8.24 2.21
N THR A 136 -8.83 -8.35 1.53
CA THR A 136 -10.04 -7.59 1.83
C THR A 136 -11.13 -8.43 2.49
N SER A 137 -11.98 -7.83 3.31
CA SER A 137 -13.14 -8.52 3.90
C SER A 137 -14.26 -8.76 2.87
N SER A 138 -14.29 -7.98 1.81
CA SER A 138 -15.24 -8.12 0.69
C SER A 138 -14.63 -8.92 -0.45
N ILE A 139 -15.49 -9.46 -1.33
CA ILE A 139 -15.05 -9.98 -2.63
C ILE A 139 -14.35 -8.85 -3.38
N SER A 140 -13.14 -9.13 -3.87
CA SER A 140 -12.33 -8.17 -4.62
C SER A 140 -11.43 -8.90 -5.61
N LEU A 141 -11.18 -8.28 -6.75
CA LEU A 141 -10.04 -8.62 -7.60
C LEU A 141 -8.74 -8.14 -6.92
N PRO A 142 -7.56 -8.71 -7.27
CA PRO A 142 -6.28 -8.23 -6.76
C PRO A 142 -5.95 -6.84 -7.31
N PHE A 143 -5.35 -5.99 -6.48
CA PHE A 143 -4.95 -4.63 -6.87
C PHE A 143 -3.76 -4.12 -6.06
N ILE A 144 -3.15 -3.03 -6.52
CA ILE A 144 -2.05 -2.36 -5.85
C ILE A 144 -2.52 -1.01 -5.29
N THR A 145 -2.15 -0.71 -4.07
CA THR A 145 -2.22 0.64 -3.49
C THR A 145 -0.84 1.26 -3.41
N ILE A 146 -0.72 2.54 -3.72
CA ILE A 146 0.54 3.28 -3.61
C ILE A 146 0.32 4.68 -3.06
N ASN A 147 1.33 5.20 -2.39
CA ASN A 147 1.52 6.64 -2.29
C ASN A 147 2.00 7.15 -3.65
N ASP A 148 1.39 8.24 -4.11
CA ASP A 148 1.48 8.69 -5.48
C ASP A 148 2.79 9.45 -5.81
N ALA A 149 3.96 8.85 -5.53
CA ALA A 149 5.24 9.26 -6.10
C ALA A 149 5.45 8.63 -7.49
N LEU A 150 6.11 9.32 -8.42
CA LEU A 150 6.32 8.82 -9.79
C LEU A 150 7.09 7.50 -9.83
N ILE A 151 8.04 7.29 -8.91
CA ILE A 151 8.77 6.01 -8.83
C ILE A 151 7.83 4.85 -8.47
N ASN A 152 6.86 5.06 -7.57
CA ASN A 152 5.87 4.05 -7.22
C ASN A 152 4.91 3.78 -8.40
N ARG A 153 4.47 4.85 -9.13
CA ARG A 153 3.64 4.68 -10.34
C ARG A 153 4.36 3.86 -11.40
N LYS A 154 5.62 4.18 -11.71
CA LYS A 154 6.40 3.46 -12.70
C LYS A 154 6.54 1.99 -12.33
N PHE A 155 6.93 1.70 -11.08
CA PHE A 155 7.12 0.32 -10.63
C PHE A 155 5.81 -0.46 -10.56
N SER A 156 4.73 0.13 -10.03
CA SER A 156 3.42 -0.55 -9.94
C SER A 156 2.82 -0.92 -11.30
N ARG A 157 3.09 -0.13 -12.35
CA ARG A 157 2.59 -0.38 -13.73
C ARG A 157 3.21 -1.61 -14.40
N LEU A 158 4.26 -2.19 -13.85
CA LEU A 158 4.83 -3.45 -14.34
C LEU A 158 3.89 -4.64 -14.11
N PHE A 159 3.04 -4.54 -13.07
CA PHE A 159 2.13 -5.60 -12.69
C PHE A 159 0.80 -5.52 -13.47
N PRO A 160 0.22 -6.67 -13.87
CA PRO A 160 -1.00 -6.68 -14.68
C PRO A 160 -2.28 -6.58 -13.83
N VAL A 161 -2.32 -5.67 -12.87
CA VAL A 161 -3.45 -5.44 -11.95
C VAL A 161 -3.76 -3.94 -11.84
N PRO A 162 -4.97 -3.56 -11.41
CA PRO A 162 -5.31 -2.15 -11.18
C PRO A 162 -4.43 -1.52 -10.10
N VAL A 163 -4.22 -0.20 -10.23
CA VAL A 163 -3.51 0.62 -9.24
C VAL A 163 -4.45 1.66 -8.67
N VAL A 164 -4.51 1.76 -7.33
CA VAL A 164 -5.34 2.74 -6.62
C VAL A 164 -4.45 3.76 -5.94
N LEU A 165 -4.67 5.04 -6.27
CA LEU A 165 -3.98 6.21 -5.76
C LEU A 165 -4.83 6.91 -4.70
N GLY A 166 -4.18 7.68 -3.84
CA GLY A 166 -4.84 8.63 -2.95
C GLY A 166 -5.43 8.01 -1.68
N ILE A 167 -5.30 6.70 -1.45
CA ILE A 167 -5.79 6.09 -0.20
C ILE A 167 -5.08 6.65 1.03
N GLU A 168 -3.84 7.07 0.89
CA GLU A 168 -3.04 7.70 1.93
C GLU A 168 -3.53 9.09 2.36
N GLU A 169 -4.41 9.72 1.59
CA GLU A 169 -5.07 10.96 1.97
C GLU A 169 -6.15 10.74 3.05
N PHE A 170 -6.67 9.52 3.11
CA PHE A 170 -7.76 9.12 4.00
C PHE A 170 -7.29 8.26 5.18
N LEU A 171 -6.17 7.55 5.04
CA LEU A 171 -5.63 6.69 6.08
C LEU A 171 -4.44 7.34 6.77
N GLU A 172 -4.48 7.41 8.09
CA GLU A 172 -3.33 7.88 8.88
C GLU A 172 -2.55 6.68 9.44
N GLY A 173 -1.23 6.75 9.32
CA GLY A 173 -0.29 5.84 9.94
C GLY A 173 -0.14 4.44 9.33
N PRO A 174 -0.41 4.18 8.03
CA PRO A 174 0.00 2.92 7.43
C PRO A 174 1.52 2.78 7.37
N LEU A 175 2.02 1.55 7.51
CA LEU A 175 3.45 1.20 7.39
C LEU A 175 4.05 1.69 6.07
N LEU A 176 3.34 1.49 4.96
CA LEU A 176 3.79 1.94 3.65
C LEU A 176 3.95 3.45 3.55
N SER A 177 3.10 4.23 4.21
CA SER A 177 3.24 5.69 4.26
C SER A 177 4.51 6.10 5.00
N TYR A 178 4.85 5.41 6.09
CA TYR A 178 6.11 5.61 6.80
C TYR A 178 7.32 5.30 5.90
N ILE A 179 7.32 4.17 5.19
CA ILE A 179 8.39 3.78 4.27
C ILE A 179 8.52 4.76 3.10
N ASN A 180 7.41 5.27 2.59
CA ASN A 180 7.44 6.31 1.55
C ASN A 180 8.07 7.62 2.04
N GLN A 181 7.84 8.02 3.30
CA GLN A 181 8.53 9.18 3.89
C GLN A 181 10.05 8.95 4.02
N LEU A 182 10.50 7.71 4.10
CA LEU A 182 11.92 7.35 3.98
C LEU A 182 12.43 7.42 2.54
N GLY A 183 11.55 7.61 1.55
CA GLY A 183 11.85 7.82 0.15
C GLY A 183 12.02 6.56 -0.70
N TYR A 184 11.65 5.39 -0.21
CA TYR A 184 11.81 4.11 -0.91
C TYR A 184 10.56 3.74 -1.71
N VAL A 185 10.74 2.93 -2.77
CA VAL A 185 9.62 2.30 -3.49
C VAL A 185 8.87 1.38 -2.55
N SER A 186 7.56 1.58 -2.45
CA SER A 186 6.70 0.73 -1.64
C SER A 186 5.31 0.56 -2.26
N LEU A 187 4.82 -0.68 -2.27
CA LEU A 187 3.53 -1.07 -2.79
C LEU A 187 2.75 -1.86 -1.74
N GLY A 188 1.47 -1.54 -1.55
CA GLY A 188 0.51 -2.42 -0.91
C GLY A 188 -0.13 -3.31 -1.96
N PHE A 189 -0.13 -4.61 -1.75
CA PHE A 189 -0.79 -5.56 -2.63
C PHE A 189 -1.95 -6.22 -1.91
N GLU A 190 -3.14 -5.91 -2.36
CA GLU A 190 -4.40 -6.53 -1.91
C GLU A 190 -4.69 -7.72 -2.80
N ALA A 191 -4.57 -8.92 -2.26
CA ALA A 191 -4.55 -10.14 -3.05
C ALA A 191 -5.94 -10.71 -3.39
N GLY A 192 -7.01 -10.08 -2.93
CA GLY A 192 -8.39 -10.55 -3.03
C GLY A 192 -9.04 -10.73 -1.66
N GLN A 193 -10.13 -11.47 -1.56
CA GLN A 193 -10.86 -11.68 -0.31
C GLN A 193 -10.08 -12.57 0.67
N HIS A 194 -10.27 -12.32 1.99
CA HIS A 194 -9.76 -13.21 3.05
C HIS A 194 -10.13 -14.67 2.80
N ASP A 195 -9.29 -15.59 3.27
CA ASP A 195 -9.51 -17.04 3.25
C ASP A 195 -9.72 -17.70 1.88
N LEU A 196 -9.65 -16.94 0.78
CA LEU A 196 -9.69 -17.53 -0.55
C LEU A 196 -8.31 -18.09 -0.95
N ARG A 197 -8.34 -19.28 -1.55
CA ARG A 197 -7.13 -19.91 -2.11
C ARG A 197 -6.49 -19.08 -3.23
N THR A 198 -7.32 -18.39 -4.02
CA THR A 198 -6.86 -17.48 -5.08
C THR A 198 -6.01 -16.34 -4.50
N SER A 199 -6.33 -15.83 -3.32
CA SER A 199 -5.53 -14.78 -2.65
C SER A 199 -4.10 -15.25 -2.34
N ILE A 200 -3.93 -16.52 -1.94
CA ILE A 200 -2.58 -17.12 -1.74
C ILE A 200 -1.85 -17.22 -3.08
N THR A 201 -2.52 -17.72 -4.12
CA THR A 201 -1.95 -17.88 -5.46
C THR A 201 -1.55 -16.51 -6.04
N ASN A 202 -2.35 -15.48 -5.82
CA ASN A 202 -2.08 -14.10 -6.23
C ASN A 202 -0.84 -13.55 -5.51
N CYS A 203 -0.71 -13.76 -4.19
CA CYS A 203 0.49 -13.38 -3.43
C CYS A 203 1.75 -14.10 -3.93
N ILE A 204 1.67 -15.40 -4.27
CA ILE A 204 2.79 -16.16 -4.84
C ILE A 204 3.19 -15.55 -6.19
N ALA A 205 2.23 -15.33 -7.08
CA ALA A 205 2.49 -14.73 -8.39
C ALA A 205 3.12 -13.34 -8.26
N PHE A 206 2.58 -12.51 -7.39
CA PHE A 206 3.10 -11.17 -7.13
C PHE A 206 4.52 -11.20 -6.55
N THR A 207 4.82 -12.15 -5.65
CA THR A 207 6.16 -12.34 -5.09
C THR A 207 7.17 -12.63 -6.21
N TYR A 208 6.90 -13.60 -7.08
CA TYR A 208 7.83 -13.94 -8.17
C TYR A 208 8.00 -12.82 -9.18
N LEU A 209 6.92 -12.13 -9.57
CA LEU A 209 7.00 -10.98 -10.46
C LEU A 209 7.81 -9.84 -9.82
N THR A 210 7.63 -9.59 -8.52
CA THR A 210 8.44 -8.59 -7.80
C THR A 210 9.93 -8.92 -7.86
N LEU A 211 10.31 -10.18 -7.63
CA LEU A 211 11.71 -10.61 -7.68
C LEU A 211 12.33 -10.43 -9.06
N ILE A 212 11.55 -10.66 -10.11
CA ILE A 212 11.98 -10.45 -11.51
C ILE A 212 12.10 -8.94 -11.82
N PHE A 213 11.07 -8.16 -11.53
CA PHE A 213 11.04 -6.73 -11.87
C PHE A 213 12.06 -5.91 -11.09
N THR A 214 12.47 -6.36 -9.91
CA THR A 214 13.56 -5.76 -9.12
C THR A 214 14.95 -6.27 -9.51
N GLY A 215 15.05 -7.19 -10.48
CA GLY A 215 16.31 -7.78 -10.90
C GLY A 215 17.01 -8.66 -9.86
N VAL A 216 16.34 -8.93 -8.72
CA VAL A 216 16.89 -9.78 -7.65
C VAL A 216 17.01 -11.23 -8.09
N VAL A 217 16.10 -11.70 -8.96
CA VAL A 217 16.19 -12.99 -9.63
C VAL A 217 15.94 -12.80 -11.13
N GLU A 218 16.79 -13.41 -11.96
CA GLU A 218 16.61 -13.37 -13.41
C GLU A 218 15.34 -14.14 -13.84
N LYS A 219 14.64 -13.63 -14.86
CA LYS A 219 13.38 -14.22 -15.38
C LYS A 219 13.54 -15.71 -15.70
N GLU A 220 14.67 -16.11 -16.29
CA GLU A 220 14.97 -17.47 -16.72
C GLU A 220 15.18 -18.44 -15.53
N ARG A 221 15.35 -17.93 -14.32
CA ARG A 221 15.54 -18.72 -13.09
C ARG A 221 14.24 -18.96 -12.34
N ILE A 222 13.17 -18.30 -12.73
CA ILE A 222 11.82 -18.50 -12.19
C ILE A 222 11.00 -19.19 -13.27
N SER A 223 10.60 -20.44 -12.99
CA SER A 223 9.75 -21.18 -13.92
C SER A 223 8.35 -20.55 -13.97
N GLY A 224 7.79 -20.43 -15.18
CA GLY A 224 6.42 -20.00 -15.37
C GLY A 224 6.18 -18.52 -15.19
N PHE A 225 7.10 -17.65 -15.61
CA PHE A 225 6.88 -16.19 -15.61
C PHE A 225 5.54 -15.80 -16.23
N GLU A 226 5.24 -16.27 -17.43
CA GLU A 226 3.99 -15.98 -18.13
C GLU A 226 2.77 -16.49 -17.33
N LYS A 227 2.89 -17.65 -16.67
CA LYS A 227 1.84 -18.17 -15.78
C LYS A 227 1.55 -17.22 -14.62
N HIS A 228 2.57 -16.63 -14.00
CA HIS A 228 2.38 -15.65 -12.92
C HIS A 228 1.73 -14.37 -13.42
N VAL A 229 2.09 -13.91 -14.63
CA VAL A 229 1.43 -12.77 -15.29
C VAL A 229 -0.04 -13.09 -15.55
N ASP A 230 -0.33 -14.28 -16.14
CA ASP A 230 -1.68 -14.70 -16.50
C ASP A 230 -2.57 -14.86 -15.26
N ILE A 231 -2.05 -15.44 -14.16
CA ILE A 231 -2.77 -15.55 -12.89
C ILE A 231 -3.27 -14.16 -12.47
N LEU A 232 -2.38 -13.19 -12.30
CA LEU A 232 -2.78 -11.86 -11.84
C LEU A 232 -3.67 -11.13 -12.83
N LYS A 233 -3.40 -11.27 -14.13
CA LYS A 233 -4.20 -10.65 -15.20
C LYS A 233 -5.63 -11.17 -15.23
N ASN A 234 -5.81 -12.49 -15.10
CA ASN A 234 -7.13 -13.12 -15.14
C ASN A 234 -7.90 -12.82 -13.86
N GLU A 235 -7.28 -12.95 -12.67
CA GLU A 235 -7.90 -12.61 -11.40
C GLU A 235 -8.26 -11.12 -11.30
N ALA A 236 -7.53 -10.24 -11.99
CA ALA A 236 -7.85 -8.82 -12.14
C ALA A 236 -8.88 -8.54 -13.26
N GLU A 237 -9.53 -9.58 -13.82
CA GLU A 237 -10.52 -9.44 -14.92
C GLU A 237 -10.00 -8.59 -16.09
N HIS A 238 -8.69 -8.68 -16.40
CA HIS A 238 -7.97 -7.87 -17.38
C HIS A 238 -8.01 -6.34 -17.14
N ILE A 239 -8.47 -5.90 -15.96
CA ILE A 239 -8.47 -4.48 -15.57
C ILE A 239 -7.06 -4.07 -15.19
N LYS A 240 -6.53 -3.03 -15.85
CA LYS A 240 -5.20 -2.43 -15.59
C LYS A 240 -5.30 -0.90 -15.43
N ASP A 241 -6.50 -0.42 -15.12
CA ASP A 241 -6.76 1.00 -14.93
C ASP A 241 -6.10 1.53 -13.65
N VAL A 242 -5.86 2.84 -13.65
CA VAL A 242 -5.47 3.58 -12.47
C VAL A 242 -6.70 4.29 -11.91
N PHE A 243 -6.95 4.10 -10.63
CA PHE A 243 -8.06 4.70 -9.91
C PHE A 243 -7.55 5.70 -8.87
N GLU A 244 -8.41 6.64 -8.48
CA GLU A 244 -8.20 7.51 -7.33
C GLU A 244 -9.33 7.34 -6.32
N VAL A 245 -9.00 7.38 -5.03
CA VAL A 245 -9.98 7.45 -3.95
C VAL A 245 -10.51 8.88 -3.87
N ILE A 246 -11.84 9.02 -3.97
CA ILE A 246 -12.52 10.33 -3.94
C ILE A 246 -13.37 10.54 -2.70
N TYR A 247 -13.65 9.47 -1.96
CA TYR A 247 -14.47 9.54 -0.74
C TYR A 247 -14.18 8.33 0.16
N GLN A 248 -14.24 8.56 1.48
CA GLN A 248 -14.19 7.54 2.54
C GLN A 248 -15.41 7.74 3.43
N TYR A 249 -16.06 6.64 3.80
CA TYR A 249 -16.97 6.62 4.94
C TYR A 249 -16.22 6.14 6.17
N LYS A 250 -15.90 7.06 7.08
CA LYS A 250 -15.23 6.74 8.34
C LYS A 250 -16.27 6.48 9.41
N ILE A 251 -16.27 5.29 9.99
CA ILE A 251 -17.15 4.86 11.08
C ILE A 251 -16.76 5.64 12.34
N GLN A 252 -17.76 6.26 12.99
CA GLN A 252 -17.53 7.00 14.22
C GLN A 252 -17.55 6.08 15.45
N PRO A 253 -16.86 6.43 16.56
CA PRO A 253 -16.95 5.66 17.78
C PRO A 253 -18.42 5.48 18.22
N LYS A 254 -18.79 4.25 18.62
CA LYS A 254 -20.15 3.85 19.02
C LYS A 254 -21.21 3.87 17.90
N GLU A 255 -20.82 4.08 16.66
CA GLU A 255 -21.70 3.97 15.51
C GLU A 255 -22.02 2.51 15.21
N ASN A 256 -23.31 2.18 15.06
CA ASN A 256 -23.73 0.85 14.59
C ASN A 256 -23.78 0.86 13.06
N PHE A 257 -22.59 0.72 12.45
CA PHE A 257 -22.44 0.69 10.99
C PHE A 257 -22.57 -0.74 10.46
N LYS A 258 -23.29 -0.90 9.35
CA LYS A 258 -23.43 -2.17 8.65
C LYS A 258 -23.54 -1.95 7.14
N MET A 259 -22.66 -2.60 6.37
CA MET A 259 -22.80 -2.66 4.90
C MET A 259 -24.03 -3.46 4.51
N ILE A 260 -24.73 -3.02 3.47
CA ILE A 260 -25.73 -3.87 2.80
C ILE A 260 -24.98 -5.00 2.09
N ASN A 261 -25.49 -6.24 2.24
CA ASN A 261 -24.82 -7.41 1.69
C ASN A 261 -24.76 -7.39 0.15
N GLY A 262 -23.69 -7.99 -0.41
CA GLY A 262 -23.58 -8.25 -1.85
C GLY A 262 -22.73 -7.25 -2.64
N PHE A 263 -22.26 -6.17 -2.03
CA PHE A 263 -21.31 -5.28 -2.71
C PHE A 263 -19.93 -5.91 -2.79
N LYS A 264 -19.30 -5.76 -3.98
CA LYS A 264 -17.92 -6.18 -4.25
C LYS A 264 -17.06 -4.93 -4.48
N SER A 265 -15.77 -4.99 -4.17
CA SER A 265 -14.83 -3.94 -4.59
C SER A 265 -14.87 -3.79 -6.11
N PHE A 266 -14.70 -2.55 -6.59
CA PHE A 266 -14.76 -2.14 -8.00
C PHE A 266 -16.16 -2.23 -8.66
N GLN A 267 -17.20 -2.62 -7.92
CA GLN A 267 -18.56 -2.60 -8.42
C GLN A 267 -19.04 -1.17 -8.66
N TYR A 268 -19.67 -0.92 -9.82
CA TYR A 268 -20.26 0.38 -10.11
C TYR A 268 -21.55 0.58 -9.28
N ILE A 269 -21.68 1.76 -8.70
CA ILE A 269 -22.85 2.19 -7.93
C ILE A 269 -23.34 3.54 -8.43
N MET A 270 -24.65 3.75 -8.37
CA MET A 270 -25.30 4.99 -8.78
C MET A 270 -25.55 5.91 -7.57
N LYS A 271 -25.55 7.22 -7.81
CA LYS A 271 -26.02 8.19 -6.82
C LYS A 271 -27.44 7.86 -6.37
N GLY A 272 -27.66 7.89 -5.04
CA GLY A 272 -28.95 7.53 -4.42
C GLY A 272 -29.11 6.04 -4.10
N MET A 273 -28.23 5.14 -4.60
CA MET A 273 -28.29 3.72 -4.28
C MET A 273 -28.00 3.49 -2.79
N PRO A 274 -28.86 2.75 -2.04
CA PRO A 274 -28.57 2.33 -0.67
C PRO A 274 -27.34 1.42 -0.62
N ILE A 275 -26.38 1.70 0.25
CA ILE A 275 -25.11 0.95 0.33
C ILE A 275 -24.77 0.47 1.75
N ALA A 276 -25.25 1.15 2.76
CA ALA A 276 -25.00 0.79 4.16
C ALA A 276 -26.11 1.31 5.06
N THR A 277 -26.07 0.95 6.33
CA THR A 277 -26.86 1.55 7.40
C THR A 277 -25.93 2.05 8.52
N SER A 278 -26.32 3.13 9.17
CA SER A 278 -25.67 3.65 10.36
C SER A 278 -26.74 4.03 11.36
N ASN A 279 -26.71 3.42 12.56
CA ASN A 279 -27.73 3.63 13.60
C ASN A 279 -29.18 3.51 13.05
N ASN A 280 -29.43 2.51 12.22
CA ASN A 280 -30.68 2.25 11.49
C ASN A 280 -31.07 3.29 10.42
N ILE A 281 -30.19 4.26 10.12
CA ILE A 281 -30.41 5.23 9.03
C ILE A 281 -29.72 4.69 7.77
N ILE A 282 -30.42 4.73 6.63
CA ILE A 282 -29.89 4.27 5.35
C ILE A 282 -28.85 5.29 4.83
N ILE A 283 -27.68 4.77 4.49
CA ILE A 283 -26.62 5.52 3.82
C ILE A 283 -26.71 5.23 2.32
N THR A 284 -26.84 6.28 1.52
CA THR A 284 -26.88 6.19 0.06
C THR A 284 -25.63 6.74 -0.58
N SER A 285 -25.26 6.21 -1.75
CA SER A 285 -24.15 6.75 -2.53
C SER A 285 -24.41 8.20 -2.96
N ARG A 286 -23.40 9.05 -2.77
CA ARG A 286 -23.41 10.44 -3.28
C ARG A 286 -22.84 10.56 -4.70
N HIS A 287 -22.29 9.47 -5.25
CA HIS A 287 -21.50 9.45 -6.47
C HIS A 287 -22.00 8.38 -7.46
N ASN A 288 -21.89 8.68 -8.75
CA ASN A 288 -21.88 7.69 -9.81
C ASN A 288 -20.43 7.23 -10.00
N ALA A 289 -20.03 6.12 -9.37
CA ALA A 289 -18.62 5.71 -9.26
C ALA A 289 -18.53 4.24 -8.86
N LYS A 290 -17.34 3.77 -8.53
CA LYS A 290 -17.15 2.40 -8.03
C LYS A 290 -17.01 2.40 -6.51
N ILE A 291 -17.71 1.48 -5.82
CA ILE A 291 -17.47 1.20 -4.40
C ILE A 291 -16.18 0.41 -4.26
N PHE A 292 -15.47 0.63 -3.16
CA PHE A 292 -14.15 0.07 -2.94
C PHE A 292 -13.96 -0.32 -1.48
N MET A 293 -13.47 -1.53 -1.24
CA MET A 293 -13.22 -2.11 0.08
C MET A 293 -14.41 -1.98 1.05
N PRO A 294 -15.64 -2.40 0.67
CA PRO A 294 -16.76 -2.40 1.61
C PRO A 294 -16.48 -3.34 2.78
N LEU A 295 -16.75 -2.87 4.01
CA LEU A 295 -16.37 -3.55 5.25
C LEU A 295 -17.41 -4.62 5.63
N TYR A 296 -17.01 -5.89 5.57
CA TYR A 296 -17.84 -7.04 6.00
C TYR A 296 -17.25 -7.82 7.20
N GLN A 297 -16.36 -7.19 7.94
CA GLN A 297 -15.78 -7.74 9.16
C GLN A 297 -16.11 -6.86 10.38
N THR A 298 -15.96 -7.41 11.59
CA THR A 298 -16.36 -6.73 12.83
C THR A 298 -15.41 -5.63 13.28
N LYS A 299 -14.13 -5.71 12.91
CA LYS A 299 -13.10 -4.71 13.28
C LYS A 299 -12.67 -3.91 12.05
N GLY A 300 -12.60 -2.60 12.20
CA GLY A 300 -12.18 -1.64 11.19
C GLY A 300 -12.97 -0.34 11.31
N ASP A 301 -12.34 0.79 11.00
CA ASP A 301 -12.92 2.12 11.10
C ASP A 301 -13.35 2.68 9.73
N ASP A 302 -12.99 2.00 8.66
CA ASP A 302 -13.26 2.41 7.29
C ASP A 302 -14.43 1.57 6.74
N GLY A 303 -15.63 2.14 6.66
CA GLY A 303 -16.84 1.44 6.21
C GLY A 303 -16.80 1.09 4.73
N PHE A 304 -16.40 2.03 3.90
CA PHE A 304 -16.16 1.87 2.46
C PHE A 304 -15.46 3.09 1.88
N PHE A 305 -14.87 2.91 0.70
CA PHE A 305 -14.34 4.00 -0.11
C PHE A 305 -15.12 4.08 -1.43
N ILE A 306 -15.00 5.22 -2.10
CA ILE A 306 -15.46 5.44 -3.48
C ILE A 306 -14.26 5.79 -4.34
N ILE A 307 -14.14 5.13 -5.47
CA ILE A 307 -13.04 5.34 -6.42
C ILE A 307 -13.54 5.72 -7.81
N LYS A 308 -12.73 6.48 -8.54
CA LYS A 308 -12.94 6.80 -9.96
C LYS A 308 -11.72 6.45 -10.79
N THR A 309 -11.92 6.07 -12.03
CA THR A 309 -10.84 5.86 -13.00
C THR A 309 -10.21 7.20 -13.37
N ILE A 310 -8.88 7.27 -13.33
CA ILE A 310 -8.11 8.41 -13.81
C ILE A 310 -7.86 8.19 -15.32
N LYS A 311 -8.28 9.14 -16.13
CA LYS A 311 -8.01 9.07 -17.58
C LYS A 311 -6.50 9.13 -17.87
N PRO A 312 -5.96 8.34 -18.80
CA PRO A 312 -4.52 8.31 -19.13
C PRO A 312 -3.90 9.67 -19.43
N PHE A 313 -4.70 10.59 -20.01
CA PHE A 313 -4.27 11.96 -20.26
C PHE A 313 -3.81 12.68 -18.97
N TYR A 314 -4.58 12.58 -17.87
CA TYR A 314 -4.20 13.24 -16.60
C TYR A 314 -2.97 12.63 -15.97
N LEU A 315 -2.77 11.32 -16.12
CA LEU A 315 -1.57 10.64 -15.63
C LEU A 315 -0.32 11.13 -16.36
N ARG A 316 -0.39 11.24 -17.71
CA ARG A 316 0.69 11.80 -18.54
C ARG A 316 0.95 13.27 -18.22
N LEU A 317 -0.09 14.08 -18.11
CA LEU A 317 0.03 15.49 -17.74
C LEU A 317 0.72 15.64 -16.37
N SER A 318 0.33 14.83 -15.40
CA SER A 318 0.96 14.78 -14.08
C SER A 318 2.45 14.44 -14.15
N GLU A 319 2.84 13.45 -14.96
CA GLU A 319 4.24 13.05 -15.17
C GLU A 319 5.06 14.20 -15.78
N ILE A 320 4.53 14.88 -16.80
CA ILE A 320 5.19 16.02 -17.44
C ILE A 320 5.36 17.18 -16.44
N LEU A 321 4.28 17.60 -15.77
CA LEU A 321 4.31 18.74 -14.85
C LEU A 321 5.27 18.51 -13.68
N ARG A 322 5.31 17.29 -13.12
CA ARG A 322 6.27 16.92 -12.08
C ARG A 322 7.71 16.85 -12.62
N GLY A 323 7.88 16.36 -13.83
CA GLY A 323 9.21 16.28 -14.50
C GLY A 323 9.85 17.63 -14.71
N ILE A 324 9.09 18.65 -15.11
CA ILE A 324 9.56 20.03 -15.29
C ILE A 324 9.55 20.86 -14.00
N ARG A 325 9.21 20.27 -12.86
CA ARG A 325 9.07 20.96 -11.55
C ARG A 325 8.13 22.17 -11.61
N PHE A 326 7.00 22.02 -12.26
CA PHE A 326 6.00 23.09 -12.38
C PHE A 326 5.56 23.66 -11.04
N ASP A 327 5.66 22.88 -9.97
CA ASP A 327 5.38 23.26 -8.60
C ASP A 327 6.26 24.43 -8.11
N GLU A 328 7.46 24.61 -8.63
CA GLU A 328 8.32 25.74 -8.30
C GLU A 328 7.75 27.10 -8.76
N LEU A 329 6.84 27.09 -9.73
CA LEU A 329 6.14 28.30 -10.19
C LEU A 329 4.97 28.69 -9.32
N LEU A 330 4.47 27.76 -8.47
CA LEU A 330 3.29 28.02 -7.61
C LEU A 330 3.51 29.12 -6.58
N VAL A 331 4.75 29.32 -6.14
CA VAL A 331 5.07 30.36 -5.14
C VAL A 331 4.96 31.80 -5.70
N PHE A 332 4.86 31.96 -7.01
CA PHE A 332 4.55 33.25 -7.62
C PHE A 332 3.06 33.59 -7.53
N LEU A 333 2.21 32.64 -7.15
CA LEU A 333 0.79 32.85 -6.97
C LEU A 333 0.51 33.47 -5.58
N PRO A 334 -0.39 34.48 -5.47
CA PRO A 334 -0.74 35.06 -4.19
C PRO A 334 -1.27 34.01 -3.20
N GLY A 335 -0.73 34.03 -1.98
CA GLY A 335 -1.15 33.10 -0.93
C GLY A 335 -0.53 31.72 -0.98
N VAL A 336 0.50 31.49 -1.81
CA VAL A 336 1.28 30.26 -1.84
C VAL A 336 2.72 30.55 -1.44
N SER A 337 3.27 29.81 -0.48
CA SER A 337 4.68 29.97 -0.06
C SER A 337 5.28 28.64 0.40
N TRP A 338 6.61 28.55 0.34
CA TRP A 338 7.34 27.40 0.91
C TRP A 338 7.33 27.47 2.43
N ILE A 339 7.14 26.34 3.11
CA ILE A 339 7.21 26.25 4.58
C ILE A 339 8.67 26.32 5.04
N ASN A 340 9.59 25.76 4.24
CA ASN A 340 11.01 25.69 4.58
C ASN A 340 11.92 25.85 3.34
N ASN A 341 13.20 26.08 3.59
CA ASN A 341 14.21 26.25 2.53
C ASN A 341 14.46 24.98 1.70
N THR A 342 14.04 23.80 2.18
CA THR A 342 14.19 22.53 1.46
C THR A 342 13.16 22.41 0.33
N LYS A 343 12.17 23.33 0.27
CA LYS A 343 11.08 23.33 -0.71
C LYS A 343 10.29 21.99 -0.74
N GLY A 344 10.26 21.27 0.40
CA GLY A 344 9.54 20.00 0.54
C GLY A 344 8.05 20.15 0.81
N ALA A 345 7.63 21.31 1.32
CA ALA A 345 6.25 21.58 1.67
C ALA A 345 5.84 23.01 1.35
N LEU A 346 4.58 23.18 0.90
CA LEU A 346 3.94 24.46 0.62
C LEU A 346 2.85 24.72 1.66
N ILE A 347 2.63 25.99 1.98
CA ILE A 347 1.43 26.46 2.65
C ILE A 347 0.61 27.29 1.67
N VAL A 348 -0.70 27.04 1.63
CA VAL A 348 -1.64 27.71 0.73
C VAL A 348 -2.72 28.37 1.55
N ASN A 349 -2.85 29.69 1.43
CA ASN A 349 -3.94 30.42 2.02
C ASN A 349 -5.19 30.32 1.14
N LEU A 350 -6.18 29.57 1.60
CA LEU A 350 -7.41 29.30 0.86
C LEU A 350 -8.31 30.52 0.65
N LYS A 351 -8.13 31.59 1.44
CA LYS A 351 -8.86 32.86 1.25
C LYS A 351 -8.35 33.59 0.01
N THR A 352 -7.03 33.59 -0.19
CA THR A 352 -6.38 34.30 -1.31
C THR A 352 -6.31 33.42 -2.55
N ALA A 353 -5.97 32.13 -2.39
CA ALA A 353 -5.79 31.17 -3.48
C ALA A 353 -7.04 30.26 -3.68
N LYS A 354 -8.25 30.85 -3.64
CA LYS A 354 -9.53 30.14 -3.79
C LYS A 354 -9.66 29.30 -5.08
N PHE A 355 -8.93 29.68 -6.12
CA PHE A 355 -8.93 29.00 -7.42
C PHE A 355 -8.07 27.72 -7.44
N LEU A 356 -7.22 27.50 -6.44
CA LEU A 356 -6.39 26.31 -6.35
C LEU A 356 -7.15 25.18 -5.66
N ALA A 357 -7.73 24.31 -6.46
CA ALA A 357 -8.46 23.14 -5.95
C ALA A 357 -7.52 21.99 -5.58
N LYS A 358 -7.88 21.17 -4.58
CA LYS A 358 -7.13 19.95 -4.20
C LYS A 358 -6.69 19.07 -5.38
N PRO A 359 -7.54 18.81 -6.41
CA PRO A 359 -7.14 18.00 -7.57
C PRO A 359 -5.92 18.53 -8.32
N PHE A 360 -5.72 19.86 -8.37
CA PHE A 360 -4.56 20.46 -8.99
C PHE A 360 -3.25 20.12 -8.25
N PHE A 361 -3.27 20.14 -6.93
CA PHE A 361 -2.11 19.77 -6.11
C PHE A 361 -1.82 18.27 -6.19
N HIS A 362 -2.86 17.43 -6.24
CA HIS A 362 -2.68 16.00 -6.46
C HIS A 362 -2.03 15.71 -7.83
N LEU A 363 -2.43 16.44 -8.89
CA LEU A 363 -1.80 16.36 -10.20
C LEU A 363 -0.29 16.64 -10.14
N LEU A 364 0.12 17.58 -9.28
CA LEU A 364 1.53 17.95 -9.05
C LEU A 364 2.26 17.06 -8.02
N GLY A 365 1.61 16.01 -7.50
CA GLY A 365 2.22 15.06 -6.56
C GLY A 365 2.28 15.52 -5.11
N TYR A 366 1.41 16.44 -4.72
CA TYR A 366 1.31 16.87 -3.33
C TYR A 366 0.26 16.06 -2.56
N ARG A 367 0.60 15.72 -1.32
CA ARG A 367 -0.35 15.27 -0.31
C ARG A 367 -0.84 16.49 0.47
N SER A 368 -2.15 16.62 0.60
CA SER A 368 -2.75 17.74 1.33
C SER A 368 -3.08 17.35 2.77
N LYS A 369 -2.72 18.22 3.73
CA LYS A 369 -3.19 18.15 5.11
C LYS A 369 -3.78 19.51 5.46
N GLN A 370 -5.04 19.54 5.90
CA GLN A 370 -5.67 20.78 6.33
C GLN A 370 -5.06 21.20 7.67
N GLU A 371 -4.50 22.40 7.75
CA GLU A 371 -3.88 22.93 8.97
C GLU A 371 -4.95 23.66 9.83
N ASP A 372 -5.74 24.51 9.19
CA ASP A 372 -6.88 25.21 9.79
C ASP A 372 -7.97 25.46 8.74
N THR A 373 -8.99 26.24 9.08
CA THR A 373 -10.09 26.59 8.16
C THR A 373 -9.67 27.45 6.95
N THR A 374 -8.46 28.01 6.98
CA THR A 374 -7.96 28.97 5.99
C THR A 374 -6.66 28.55 5.33
N HIS A 375 -5.94 27.58 5.88
CA HIS A 375 -4.64 27.15 5.37
C HIS A 375 -4.60 25.66 5.07
N LEU A 376 -3.98 25.33 3.93
CA LEU A 376 -3.71 23.98 3.49
C LEU A 376 -2.20 23.78 3.44
N ARG A 377 -1.69 22.77 4.15
CA ARG A 377 -0.30 22.35 4.08
C ARG A 377 -0.17 21.21 3.06
N LEU A 378 0.78 21.36 2.15
CA LEU A 378 1.02 20.44 1.04
C LEU A 378 2.43 19.88 1.13
N PHE A 379 2.56 18.55 1.12
CA PHE A 379 3.82 17.83 1.18
C PHE A 379 4.13 17.19 -0.17
N SER A 380 5.31 17.45 -0.71
CA SER A 380 5.72 16.92 -2.02
C SER A 380 6.21 15.49 -1.90
N ARG A 381 5.50 14.54 -2.52
CA ARG A 381 5.91 13.12 -2.59
C ARG A 381 7.18 12.92 -3.40
N GLU A 382 7.41 13.76 -4.42
CA GLU A 382 8.59 13.65 -5.28
C GLU A 382 9.88 14.08 -4.57
N LYS A 383 9.78 15.03 -3.64
CA LYS A 383 10.96 15.50 -2.89
C LYS A 383 11.40 14.53 -1.81
N GLU A 384 10.49 13.74 -1.28
CA GLU A 384 10.78 12.66 -0.34
C GLU A 384 11.39 11.45 -1.08
N ALA A 385 10.99 11.22 -2.34
CA ALA A 385 11.39 10.04 -3.11
C ALA A 385 12.89 10.02 -3.45
N LYS A 386 13.57 8.93 -3.15
CA LYS A 386 14.98 8.67 -3.51
C LYS A 386 15.12 8.22 -4.96
N THR A 387 14.53 8.95 -5.90
CA THR A 387 14.48 8.60 -7.33
C THR A 387 15.85 8.30 -7.93
N LYS A 388 16.90 8.97 -7.46
CA LYS A 388 18.28 8.72 -7.92
C LYS A 388 18.75 7.28 -7.67
N MET A 389 18.24 6.62 -6.62
CA MET A 389 18.59 5.25 -6.25
C MET A 389 18.14 4.22 -7.30
N TYR A 390 17.12 4.55 -8.09
CA TYR A 390 16.48 3.65 -9.04
C TYR A 390 16.81 3.98 -10.51
N LYS A 391 17.69 4.95 -10.79
CA LYS A 391 18.01 5.37 -12.16
C LYS A 391 18.59 4.27 -13.05
N GLU A 392 19.35 3.34 -12.46
CA GLU A 392 19.95 2.21 -13.16
C GLU A 392 18.96 1.03 -13.38
N GLU A 393 17.77 1.11 -12.79
CA GLU A 393 16.77 0.06 -12.89
C GLU A 393 16.07 0.11 -14.25
N GLY A 394 15.99 -1.02 -14.95
CA GLY A 394 15.46 -1.11 -16.33
C GLY A 394 14.02 -0.60 -16.50
N TRP A 395 13.23 -0.58 -15.42
CA TRP A 395 11.86 -0.07 -15.42
C TRP A 395 11.77 1.45 -15.16
N CYS A 396 12.86 2.08 -14.73
CA CYS A 396 12.86 3.51 -14.37
C CYS A 396 13.04 4.44 -15.57
N ASN A 397 13.60 3.94 -16.67
CA ASN A 397 13.87 4.67 -17.91
C ASN A 397 12.61 4.99 -18.72
#